data_906b2781d113f08eecd271e26be07634
#
_entry.id   906b2781d113f08eecd271e26be07634
#
_cell.length_a   1.000
_cell.length_b   1.000
_cell.length_c   1.000
_cell.angle_alpha   90.00
_cell.angle_beta   90.00
_cell.angle_gamma   90.00
#
_symmetry.space_group_name_H-M   'P 1'
#
loop_
_entity.id
_entity.type
_entity.pdbx_description
1 polymer ?
#
loop_
_entity_poly.entity_id
_entity_poly.type
_entity_poly.pdbx_seq_one_letter_code
_entity_poly.pdbx_strand_id
1 'polypeptide(L)'
;MLLAIFIAAVMVVLGFVRLAPSDPARWHVPPQAQADRDLPKGVLRVFETGPDGLARLDRIAQATPRTTVLAGSVAQGMVTYITRTKVFGFPDYTTVQQDGDALRIYARLRFGRRDFGVNRDRVERWLALLQP
;
A
#
# COMPACT_ATOMS: atom_id res chain seq x y z
N MET A 1 -13.74 -16.25 -33.26
CA MET A 1 -14.65 -16.44 -32.11
C MET A 1 -13.91 -16.69 -30.83
N LEU A 2 -13.01 -17.67 -30.74
CA LEU A 2 -12.24 -17.96 -29.51
C LEU A 2 -11.38 -16.78 -29.06
N LEU A 3 -10.73 -16.06 -29.96
CA LEU A 3 -9.96 -14.88 -29.64
C LEU A 3 -10.82 -13.77 -29.03
N ALA A 4 -12.02 -13.55 -29.56
CA ALA A 4 -12.95 -12.54 -29.07
C ALA A 4 -13.42 -12.90 -27.63
N ILE A 5 -13.70 -14.18 -27.38
CA ILE A 5 -14.08 -14.68 -26.05
C ILE A 5 -12.91 -14.50 -25.07
N PHE A 6 -11.70 -14.81 -25.49
CA PHE A 6 -10.52 -14.62 -24.66
C PHE A 6 -10.30 -13.14 -24.30
N ILE A 7 -10.39 -12.24 -25.30
CA ILE A 7 -10.26 -10.80 -25.07
C ILE A 7 -11.34 -10.31 -24.10
N ALA A 8 -12.59 -10.74 -24.31
CA ALA A 8 -13.69 -10.37 -23.40
C ALA A 8 -13.43 -10.83 -21.96
N ALA A 9 -12.96 -12.07 -21.80
CA ALA A 9 -12.61 -12.61 -20.47
C ALA A 9 -11.49 -11.79 -19.80
N VAL A 10 -10.45 -11.44 -20.54
CA VAL A 10 -9.35 -10.59 -20.05
C VAL A 10 -9.89 -9.22 -19.63
N MET A 11 -10.75 -8.60 -20.44
CA MET A 11 -11.34 -7.30 -20.12
C MET A 11 -12.21 -7.35 -18.86
N VAL A 12 -12.96 -8.44 -18.67
CA VAL A 12 -13.76 -8.63 -17.45
C VAL A 12 -12.86 -8.75 -16.22
N VAL A 13 -11.77 -9.53 -16.30
CA VAL A 13 -10.82 -9.69 -15.20
C VAL A 13 -10.15 -8.36 -14.87
N LEU A 14 -9.67 -7.62 -15.87
CA LEU A 14 -9.04 -6.32 -15.66
C LEU A 14 -10.03 -5.30 -15.10
N GLY A 15 -11.27 -5.31 -15.57
CA GLY A 15 -12.33 -4.48 -15.02
C GLY A 15 -12.63 -4.82 -13.57
N PHE A 16 -12.70 -6.10 -13.23
CA PHE A 16 -12.88 -6.55 -11.85
C PHE A 16 -11.74 -6.08 -10.95
N VAL A 17 -10.49 -6.29 -11.34
CA VAL A 17 -9.31 -5.86 -10.58
C VAL A 17 -9.35 -4.35 -10.31
N ARG A 18 -9.76 -3.57 -11.29
CA ARG A 18 -9.80 -2.12 -11.21
C ARG A 18 -10.95 -1.59 -10.37
N LEU A 19 -12.12 -2.21 -10.47
CA LEU A 19 -13.38 -1.74 -9.89
C LEU A 19 -13.78 -2.48 -8.61
N ALA A 20 -13.11 -3.58 -8.28
CA ALA A 20 -13.41 -4.33 -7.05
C ALA A 20 -13.26 -3.41 -5.83
N PRO A 21 -14.29 -3.32 -4.98
CA PRO A 21 -14.23 -2.46 -3.81
C PRO A 21 -13.15 -2.91 -2.84
N SER A 22 -12.52 -1.94 -2.18
CA SER A 22 -11.57 -2.19 -1.11
C SER A 22 -12.28 -2.02 0.22
N ASP A 23 -12.46 -3.11 0.95
CA ASP A 23 -13.14 -3.09 2.25
C ASP A 23 -12.18 -2.59 3.34
N PRO A 24 -12.45 -1.42 3.96
CA PRO A 24 -11.61 -0.92 5.05
C PRO A 24 -11.50 -1.88 6.22
N ALA A 25 -12.55 -2.65 6.53
CA ALA A 25 -12.53 -3.61 7.61
C ALA A 25 -11.49 -4.72 7.40
N ARG A 26 -11.22 -5.04 6.14
CA ARG A 26 -10.22 -6.05 5.77
C ARG A 26 -8.80 -5.48 5.70
N TRP A 27 -8.65 -4.27 5.15
CA TRP A 27 -7.34 -3.73 4.77
C TRP A 27 -6.81 -2.69 5.74
N HIS A 28 -7.68 -1.96 6.43
CA HIS A 28 -7.29 -0.96 7.42
C HIS A 28 -7.18 -1.60 8.80
N VAL A 29 -6.10 -2.35 8.99
CA VAL A 29 -5.80 -3.06 10.23
C VAL A 29 -4.39 -2.71 10.70
N PRO A 30 -4.14 -2.68 12.02
CA PRO A 30 -2.81 -2.34 12.52
C PRO A 30 -1.74 -3.26 11.95
N PRO A 31 -0.63 -2.70 11.43
CA PRO A 31 0.51 -3.51 11.02
C PRO A 31 1.07 -4.26 12.22
N GLN A 32 1.23 -5.57 12.11
CA GLN A 32 1.87 -6.36 13.15
C GLN A 32 3.37 -6.48 12.87
N ALA A 33 4.00 -5.33 12.60
CA ALA A 33 5.41 -5.23 12.31
C ALA A 33 6.19 -5.01 13.61
N GLN A 34 7.02 -5.97 13.99
CA GLN A 34 7.93 -5.85 15.13
C GLN A 34 9.36 -5.54 14.68
N ALA A 35 9.70 -5.88 13.44
CA ALA A 35 10.99 -5.65 12.80
C ALA A 35 10.83 -5.59 11.29
N ASP A 36 11.86 -5.14 10.60
CA ASP A 36 11.90 -5.15 9.15
C ASP A 36 11.87 -6.58 8.63
N ARG A 37 11.03 -6.83 7.64
CA ARG A 37 10.90 -8.13 7.02
C ARG A 37 10.35 -8.01 5.61
N ASP A 38 11.04 -8.65 4.67
CA ASP A 38 10.54 -8.80 3.31
C ASP A 38 9.67 -10.06 3.22
N LEU A 39 8.54 -9.93 2.52
CA LEU A 39 7.56 -11.00 2.34
C LEU A 39 7.35 -11.25 0.84
N PRO A 40 6.89 -12.47 0.45
CA PRO A 40 6.57 -12.74 -0.97
C PRO A 40 5.55 -11.75 -1.55
N LYS A 41 4.60 -11.29 -0.75
CA LYS A 41 3.49 -10.42 -1.18
C LYS A 41 3.64 -8.97 -0.72
N GLY A 42 4.74 -8.62 -0.07
CA GLY A 42 4.87 -7.28 0.47
C GLY A 42 6.08 -7.07 1.36
N VAL A 43 5.93 -6.16 2.32
CA VAL A 43 7.03 -5.74 3.18
C VAL A 43 6.51 -5.23 4.52
N LEU A 44 7.24 -5.54 5.57
CA LEU A 44 7.07 -4.95 6.90
C LEU A 44 8.28 -4.05 7.18
N ARG A 45 8.01 -2.87 7.76
CA ARG A 45 9.07 -1.95 8.21
C ARG A 45 8.69 -1.33 9.55
N VAL A 46 9.70 -1.11 10.37
CA VAL A 46 9.62 -0.30 11.59
C VAL A 46 10.69 0.79 11.48
N PHE A 47 10.29 2.05 11.60
CA PHE A 47 11.19 3.17 11.31
C PHE A 47 11.00 4.28 12.34
N GLU A 48 12.07 4.63 13.02
CA GLU A 48 12.09 5.73 14.00
C GLU A 48 12.02 7.08 13.28
N THR A 49 11.01 7.88 13.61
CA THR A 49 10.77 9.17 12.96
C THR A 49 10.57 10.33 13.92
N GLY A 50 10.31 10.04 15.19
CA GLY A 50 9.70 11.00 16.10
C GLY A 50 8.17 10.98 16.00
N PRO A 51 7.48 11.77 16.85
CA PRO A 51 6.02 11.71 16.99
C PRO A 51 5.25 12.27 15.78
N ASP A 52 5.91 13.01 14.90
CA ASP A 52 5.31 13.61 13.69
C ASP A 52 5.52 12.78 12.42
N GLY A 53 6.06 11.57 12.55
CA GLY A 53 6.43 10.72 11.41
C GLY A 53 5.27 10.45 10.47
N LEU A 54 4.09 10.10 11.02
CA LEU A 54 2.92 9.81 10.20
C LEU A 54 2.45 11.04 9.42
N ALA A 55 2.45 12.21 10.03
CA ALA A 55 2.07 13.45 9.34
C ALA A 55 3.01 13.77 8.17
N ARG A 56 4.31 13.54 8.34
CA ARG A 56 5.30 13.74 7.28
C ARG A 56 5.16 12.70 6.17
N LEU A 57 5.00 11.43 6.55
CA LEU A 57 4.81 10.35 5.56
C LEU A 57 3.51 10.51 4.79
N ASP A 58 2.44 10.94 5.44
CA ASP A 58 1.15 11.16 4.79
C ASP A 58 1.26 12.16 3.61
N ARG A 59 2.02 13.24 3.78
CA ARG A 59 2.27 14.20 2.69
C ARG A 59 3.00 13.53 1.51
N ILE A 60 3.99 12.69 1.80
CA ILE A 60 4.75 11.95 0.79
C ILE A 60 3.84 10.97 0.06
N ALA A 61 3.05 10.20 0.80
CA ALA A 61 2.15 9.21 0.24
C ALA A 61 1.10 9.85 -0.67
N GLN A 62 0.48 10.94 -0.22
CA GLN A 62 -0.54 11.63 -1.00
C GLN A 62 0.03 12.35 -2.22
N ALA A 63 1.33 12.69 -2.23
CA ALA A 63 2.03 13.22 -3.40
C ALA A 63 2.51 12.11 -4.36
N THR A 64 2.41 10.85 -3.98
CA THR A 64 2.81 9.72 -4.82
C THR A 64 1.75 9.45 -5.88
N PRO A 65 2.14 9.31 -7.18
CA PRO A 65 1.18 9.03 -8.24
C PRO A 65 0.34 7.78 -7.97
N ARG A 66 -0.93 7.80 -8.38
CA ARG A 66 -1.88 6.69 -8.30
C ARG A 66 -2.10 6.17 -6.87
N THR A 67 -1.89 7.03 -5.88
CA THR A 67 -2.03 6.70 -4.46
C THR A 67 -3.15 7.55 -3.86
N THR A 68 -4.08 6.88 -3.19
CA THR A 68 -5.21 7.50 -2.51
C THR A 68 -5.36 6.94 -1.10
N VAL A 69 -6.03 7.68 -0.23
CA VAL A 69 -6.35 7.20 1.13
C VAL A 69 -7.58 6.28 1.06
N LEU A 70 -7.45 5.08 1.60
CA LEU A 70 -8.58 4.17 1.77
C LEU A 70 -9.34 4.47 3.07
N ALA A 71 -8.61 4.62 4.16
CA ALA A 71 -9.20 4.79 5.48
C ALA A 71 -8.18 5.37 6.46
N GLY A 72 -8.71 5.90 7.56
CA GLY A 72 -7.90 6.45 8.63
C GLY A 72 -7.49 7.90 8.40
N SER A 73 -6.70 8.42 9.32
CA SER A 73 -6.17 9.78 9.29
C SER A 73 -4.94 9.89 10.18
N VAL A 74 -4.17 10.95 9.99
CA VAL A 74 -3.05 11.30 10.87
C VAL A 74 -3.54 11.48 12.31
N ALA A 75 -4.68 12.14 12.50
CA ALA A 75 -5.27 12.34 13.84
C ALA A 75 -5.64 11.04 14.54
N GLN A 76 -6.04 10.02 13.78
CA GLN A 76 -6.34 8.69 14.32
C GLN A 76 -5.09 7.83 14.54
N GLY A 77 -3.93 8.28 14.09
CA GLY A 77 -2.66 7.58 14.26
C GLY A 77 -2.42 6.42 13.31
N MET A 78 -3.31 6.19 12.34
CA MET A 78 -3.17 5.13 11.36
C MET A 78 -3.87 5.50 10.05
N VAL A 79 -3.18 5.27 8.93
CA VAL A 79 -3.71 5.51 7.59
C VAL A 79 -3.42 4.31 6.70
N THR A 80 -4.37 3.93 5.88
CA THR A 80 -4.16 2.94 4.82
C THR A 80 -4.32 3.61 3.46
N TYR A 81 -3.32 3.42 2.62
CA TYR A 81 -3.26 3.95 1.25
C TYR A 81 -3.48 2.83 0.24
N ILE A 82 -4.10 3.18 -0.88
CA ILE A 82 -4.15 2.32 -2.07
C ILE A 82 -3.23 2.94 -3.10
N THR A 83 -2.26 2.16 -3.59
CA THR A 83 -1.45 2.54 -4.76
C THR A 83 -1.77 1.58 -5.89
N ARG A 84 -2.13 2.11 -7.06
CA ARG A 84 -2.45 1.28 -8.22
C ARG A 84 -1.29 1.21 -9.19
N THR A 85 -1.07 0.04 -9.79
CA THR A 85 -0.06 -0.12 -10.83
C THR A 85 -0.41 0.70 -12.07
N LYS A 86 0.63 1.10 -12.81
CA LYS A 86 0.50 2.11 -13.88
C LYS A 86 -0.42 1.68 -15.01
N VAL A 87 -0.30 0.43 -15.50
CA VAL A 87 -1.03 -0.02 -16.70
C VAL A 87 -2.34 -0.71 -16.32
N PHE A 88 -2.27 -1.73 -15.48
CA PHE A 88 -3.43 -2.58 -15.17
C PHE A 88 -4.24 -2.08 -13.98
N GLY A 89 -3.70 -1.19 -13.16
CA GLY A 89 -4.41 -0.65 -12.00
C GLY A 89 -4.59 -1.64 -10.85
N PHE A 90 -3.68 -2.61 -10.70
CA PHE A 90 -3.69 -3.54 -9.56
C PHE A 90 -3.52 -2.75 -8.26
N PRO A 91 -4.41 -2.93 -7.26
CA PRO A 91 -4.29 -2.23 -6.00
C PRO A 91 -3.29 -2.92 -5.08
N ASP A 92 -2.38 -2.11 -4.53
CA ASP A 92 -1.54 -2.47 -3.40
C ASP A 92 -1.97 -1.62 -2.21
N TYR A 93 -1.92 -2.19 -1.01
CA TYR A 93 -2.30 -1.49 0.22
C TYR A 93 -1.09 -1.25 1.10
N THR A 94 -0.97 -0.03 1.61
CA THR A 94 0.05 0.33 2.59
C THR A 94 -0.63 0.89 3.82
N THR A 95 -0.54 0.18 4.93
CA THR A 95 -1.02 0.65 6.24
C THR A 95 0.17 1.15 7.04
N VAL A 96 0.06 2.37 7.54
CA VAL A 96 1.08 3.04 8.35
C VAL A 96 0.46 3.44 9.68
N GLN A 97 1.08 3.04 10.77
CA GLN A 97 0.64 3.37 12.12
C GLN A 97 1.75 4.08 12.87
N GLN A 98 1.40 5.18 13.53
CA GLN A 98 2.28 5.85 14.48
C GLN A 98 2.22 5.12 15.80
N ASP A 99 3.34 4.61 16.27
CA ASP A 99 3.48 3.94 17.56
C ASP A 99 4.62 4.62 18.33
N GLY A 100 4.25 5.59 19.20
CA GLY A 100 5.24 6.44 19.85
C GLY A 100 6.05 7.22 18.84
N ASP A 101 7.36 7.06 18.86
CA ASP A 101 8.30 7.73 17.95
C ASP A 101 8.58 6.91 16.68
N ALA A 102 7.94 5.77 16.51
CA ALA A 102 8.17 4.89 15.38
C ALA A 102 6.94 4.80 14.46
N LEU A 103 7.20 4.56 13.18
CA LEU A 103 6.19 4.12 12.23
C LEU A 103 6.27 2.60 12.07
N ARG A 104 5.13 1.95 12.13
CA ARG A 104 4.97 0.55 11.74
C ARG A 104 4.24 0.51 10.42
N ILE A 105 4.83 -0.19 9.44
CA ILE A 105 4.37 -0.15 8.06
C ILE A 105 4.19 -1.57 7.56
N TYR A 106 3.03 -1.81 6.94
CA TYR A 106 2.75 -3.04 6.21
C TYR A 106 2.21 -2.70 4.82
N ALA A 107 3.01 -2.96 3.79
CA ALA A 107 2.62 -2.79 2.40
C ALA A 107 2.52 -4.16 1.73
N ARG A 108 1.41 -4.41 0.99
CA ARG A 108 1.12 -5.71 0.40
C ARG A 108 0.25 -5.60 -0.83
N LEU A 109 0.42 -6.55 -1.75
CA LEU A 109 -0.47 -6.69 -2.90
C LEU A 109 -1.81 -7.32 -2.49
N ARG A 110 -2.83 -7.09 -3.30
CA ARG A 110 -4.13 -7.78 -3.19
C ARG A 110 -4.23 -8.96 -4.12
N PHE A 111 -3.84 -8.79 -5.38
CA PHE A 111 -3.94 -9.80 -6.43
C PHE A 111 -2.55 -10.32 -6.79
N GLY A 112 -2.40 -11.63 -6.84
CA GLY A 112 -1.15 -12.28 -7.19
C GLY A 112 -0.49 -13.00 -6.03
N ARG A 113 0.63 -13.65 -6.33
CA ARG A 113 1.37 -14.48 -5.37
C ARG A 113 2.67 -13.84 -4.90
N ARG A 114 3.24 -12.95 -5.72
CA ARG A 114 4.49 -12.26 -5.44
C ARG A 114 4.41 -10.85 -6.01
N ASP A 115 4.95 -9.89 -5.28
CA ASP A 115 5.01 -8.52 -5.73
C ASP A 115 6.36 -8.12 -6.34
N PHE A 116 7.34 -9.02 -6.31
CA PHE A 116 8.70 -8.82 -6.85
C PHE A 116 9.39 -7.57 -6.27
N GLY A 117 9.11 -7.23 -5.02
CA GLY A 117 9.73 -6.09 -4.35
C GLY A 117 9.10 -4.74 -4.67
N VAL A 118 7.98 -4.69 -5.37
CA VAL A 118 7.31 -3.42 -5.71
C VAL A 118 6.91 -2.64 -4.46
N ASN A 119 6.29 -3.32 -3.48
CA ASN A 119 5.90 -2.70 -2.22
C ASN A 119 7.12 -2.29 -1.38
N ARG A 120 8.13 -3.15 -1.29
CA ARG A 120 9.38 -2.81 -0.62
C ARG A 120 10.01 -1.53 -1.20
N ASP A 121 10.14 -1.47 -2.51
CA ASP A 121 10.77 -0.34 -3.18
C ASP A 121 9.99 0.97 -2.97
N ARG A 122 8.66 0.90 -2.96
CA ARG A 122 7.80 2.06 -2.65
C ARG A 122 8.01 2.55 -1.23
N VAL A 123 7.95 1.64 -0.26
CA VAL A 123 8.14 2.00 1.15
C VAL A 123 9.55 2.56 1.39
N GLU A 124 10.57 1.94 0.82
CA GLU A 124 11.94 2.44 0.95
C GLU A 124 12.11 3.85 0.35
N ARG A 125 11.46 4.14 -0.79
CA ARG A 125 11.45 5.50 -1.35
C ARG A 125 10.78 6.50 -0.40
N TRP A 126 9.64 6.13 0.19
CA TRP A 126 8.95 6.99 1.15
C TRP A 126 9.80 7.26 2.39
N LEU A 127 10.44 6.21 2.93
CA LEU A 127 11.31 6.34 4.10
C LEU A 127 12.55 7.19 3.79
N ALA A 128 13.12 7.07 2.61
CA ALA A 128 14.25 7.91 2.19
C ALA A 128 13.87 9.40 2.13
N LEU A 129 12.63 9.72 1.73
CA LEU A 129 12.13 11.09 1.70
C LEU A 129 11.83 11.65 3.11
N LEU A 130 11.66 10.81 4.11
CA LEU A 130 11.47 11.24 5.50
C LEU A 130 12.78 11.68 6.16
N GLN A 131 13.91 11.21 5.67
CA GLN A 131 15.21 11.55 6.25
C GLN A 131 15.54 13.01 5.94
N PRO A 132 16.12 13.74 6.91
CA PRO A 132 16.54 15.12 6.69
C PRO A 132 17.68 15.25 5.68
#